data_df19d21fde73e1e779e8ef009adc6bed
#
_entry.id   df19d21fde73e1e779e8ef009adc6bed
#
_cell.length_a   1.000
_cell.length_b   1.000
_cell.length_c   1.000
_cell.angle_alpha   90.00
_cell.angle_beta   90.00
_cell.angle_gamma   90.00
#
_symmetry.space_group_name_H-M   'P 1'
#
loop_
_entity.id
_entity.type
_entity.pdbx_description
1 polymer ?
#
loop_
_entity_poly.entity_id
_entity_poly.type
_entity_poly.pdbx_seq_one_letter_code
_entity_poly.pdbx_strand_id
1 'polypeptide(L)' 'MKELIEFMARAIVDYPDEVEVTEENTEDQIVFHLKVAESDMGKVIGKQGRIANAMRTLLKVAAIRKGTKASLEIG' A
#
# COMPACT_ATOMS: atom_id res chain seq x y z
N MET A 1 -1.58 -3.72 -9.73
CA MET A 1 -0.98 -3.65 -8.37
C MET A 1 -1.50 -2.47 -7.56
N LYS A 2 -1.66 -1.33 -8.18
CA LYS A 2 -2.19 -0.15 -7.49
C LYS A 2 -3.58 -0.42 -6.90
N GLU A 3 -4.44 -1.07 -7.66
CA GLU A 3 -5.81 -1.40 -7.25
C GLU A 3 -5.84 -2.31 -6.02
N LEU A 4 -4.85 -3.19 -5.88
CA LEU A 4 -4.74 -4.06 -4.71
C LEU A 4 -4.53 -3.24 -3.44
N ILE A 5 -3.64 -2.26 -3.50
CA ILE A 5 -3.35 -1.38 -2.37
C ILE A 5 -4.57 -0.54 -2.03
N GLU A 6 -5.22 0.03 -3.05
CA GLU A 6 -6.44 0.82 -2.88
C GLU A 6 -7.53 0.00 -2.21
N PHE A 7 -7.75 -1.21 -2.70
CA PHE A 7 -8.78 -2.10 -2.15
C PHE A 7 -8.53 -2.41 -0.68
N MET A 8 -7.30 -2.78 -0.35
CA MET A 8 -6.95 -3.13 1.02
C MET A 8 -7.08 -1.92 1.96
N ALA A 9 -6.58 -0.77 1.54
CA ALA A 9 -6.64 0.43 2.37
C ALA A 9 -8.08 0.87 2.61
N ARG A 10 -8.90 0.91 1.55
CA ARG A 10 -10.30 1.32 1.68
C ARG A 10 -11.12 0.39 2.56
N ALA A 11 -10.74 -0.88 2.62
CA ALA A 11 -11.45 -1.87 3.42
C ALA A 11 -11.27 -1.67 4.92
N ILE A 12 -10.20 -1.00 5.34
CA ILE A 12 -9.84 -0.90 6.77
C ILE A 12 -9.90 0.51 7.35
N VAL A 13 -10.02 1.54 6.52
CA VAL A 13 -10.05 2.93 6.99
C VAL A 13 -11.48 3.42 7.23
N ASP A 14 -11.61 4.47 8.04
CA ASP A 14 -12.89 5.14 8.27
C ASP A 14 -13.23 6.14 7.16
N TYR A 15 -12.21 6.67 6.48
CA TYR A 15 -12.38 7.69 5.44
C TYR A 15 -11.84 7.17 4.10
N PRO A 16 -12.56 6.22 3.47
CA PRO A 16 -12.07 5.63 2.23
C PRO A 16 -11.93 6.64 1.07
N ASP A 17 -12.68 7.72 1.10
CA ASP A 17 -12.58 8.77 0.07
C ASP A 17 -11.26 9.52 0.13
N GLU A 18 -10.54 9.44 1.26
CA GLU A 18 -9.23 10.07 1.41
C GLU A 18 -8.06 9.14 1.10
N VAL A 19 -8.35 7.90 0.73
CA VAL A 19 -7.31 6.97 0.30
C VAL A 19 -6.80 7.39 -1.08
N GLU A 20 -5.50 7.59 -1.17
CA GLU A 20 -4.85 7.97 -2.41
C GLU A 20 -3.59 7.12 -2.58
N VAL A 21 -3.46 6.48 -3.73
CA VAL A 21 -2.28 5.69 -4.06
C VAL A 21 -1.65 6.26 -5.31
N THR A 22 -0.38 6.61 -5.21
CA THR A 22 0.39 7.08 -6.34
C THR A 22 1.49 6.08 -6.65
N GLU A 23 1.92 6.07 -7.89
CA GLU A 23 2.88 5.11 -8.39
C GLU A 23 4.05 5.85 -9.02
N GLU A 24 5.26 5.44 -8.65
CA GLU A 24 6.48 5.99 -9.23
C GLU A 24 7.29 4.82 -9.81
N ASN A 25 7.54 4.88 -11.11
CA ASN A 25 8.32 3.86 -11.79
C ASN A 25 9.78 4.28 -11.86
N THR A 26 10.65 3.43 -11.35
CA THR A 26 12.10 3.61 -11.47
C THR A 26 12.64 2.49 -12.37
N GLU A 27 13.94 2.53 -12.70
CA GLU A 27 14.57 1.48 -13.50
C GLU A 27 14.48 0.10 -12.85
N ASP A 28 14.53 0.06 -11.52
CA ASP A 28 14.66 -1.18 -10.76
C ASP A 28 13.35 -1.65 -10.15
N GLN A 29 12.40 -0.74 -9.91
CA GLN A 29 11.19 -1.11 -9.18
C GLN A 29 10.07 -0.09 -9.38
N ILE A 30 8.90 -0.48 -8.89
CA ILE A 30 7.76 0.42 -8.79
C ILE A 30 7.59 0.77 -7.32
N VAL A 31 7.53 2.06 -7.01
CA VAL A 31 7.31 2.53 -5.64
C VAL A 31 5.88 3.05 -5.54
N PHE A 32 5.12 2.47 -4.64
CA PHE A 32 3.76 2.92 -4.37
C PHE A 32 3.74 3.76 -3.10
N HIS A 33 3.04 4.88 -3.15
CA HIS A 33 2.85 5.76 -2.01
C HIS A 33 1.38 5.72 -1.62
N LEU A 34 1.11 5.29 -0.41
CA LEU A 34 -0.24 5.24 0.14
C LEU A 34 -0.44 6.42 1.08
N LYS A 35 -1.46 7.21 0.79
CA LYS A 35 -1.86 8.31 1.66
C LYS A 35 -3.29 8.06 2.12
N VAL A 36 -3.52 8.24 3.41
CA VAL A 36 -4.84 8.09 4.02
C VAL A 36 -5.09 9.27 4.95
N ALA A 37 -6.31 9.40 5.46
CA ALA A 37 -6.61 10.40 6.48
C ALA A 37 -5.66 10.21 7.66
N GLU A 38 -5.20 11.30 8.24
CA GLU A 38 -4.26 11.25 9.36
C GLU A 38 -4.78 10.36 10.50
N SER A 39 -6.06 10.45 10.80
CA SER A 39 -6.69 9.63 11.83
C SER A 39 -6.71 8.14 11.49
N ASP A 40 -6.54 7.78 10.23
CA ASP A 40 -6.54 6.39 9.76
C ASP A 40 -5.15 5.77 9.67
N MET A 41 -4.10 6.56 9.87
CA MET A 41 -2.72 6.05 9.75
C MET A 41 -2.45 4.83 10.62
N GLY A 42 -2.93 4.87 11.87
CA GLY A 42 -2.75 3.74 12.78
C GLY A 42 -3.42 2.46 12.30
N LYS A 43 -4.51 2.59 11.55
CA LYS A 43 -5.25 1.43 11.02
C LYS A 43 -4.51 0.75 9.87
N VAL A 44 -3.89 1.54 8.99
CA VAL A 44 -3.14 0.96 7.85
C VAL A 44 -1.77 0.46 8.26
N ILE A 45 -1.21 0.97 9.34
CA ILE A 45 0.05 0.46 9.89
C ILE A 45 -0.22 -0.80 10.72
N GLY A 46 -1.22 -0.71 11.59
CA GLY A 46 -1.60 -1.80 12.49
C GLY A 46 -0.64 -1.95 13.66
N LYS A 47 -1.00 -2.82 14.56
CA LYS A 47 -0.20 -3.08 15.75
C LYS A 47 1.14 -3.68 15.35
N GLN A 48 2.22 -3.05 15.79
CA GLN A 48 3.59 -3.47 15.45
C GLN A 48 3.85 -3.53 13.94
N GLY A 49 3.11 -2.74 13.16
CA GLY A 49 3.28 -2.70 11.73
C GLY A 49 2.71 -3.90 10.97
N ARG A 50 1.90 -4.72 11.62
CA ARG A 50 1.41 -5.97 11.01
C ARG A 50 0.56 -5.77 9.76
N ILE A 51 -0.29 -4.75 9.76
CA ILE A 51 -1.14 -4.49 8.58
C ILE A 51 -0.28 -4.01 7.42
N ALA A 52 0.63 -3.06 7.68
CA ALA A 52 1.53 -2.55 6.66
C ALA A 52 2.41 -3.68 6.09
N ASN A 53 2.92 -4.55 6.96
CA ASN A 53 3.75 -5.66 6.52
C ASN A 53 2.96 -6.67 5.69
N ALA A 54 1.69 -6.92 6.05
CA ALA A 54 0.82 -7.80 5.28
C ALA A 54 0.58 -7.23 3.88
N MET A 55 0.32 -5.93 3.78
CA MET A 55 0.16 -5.27 2.49
C MET A 55 1.43 -5.37 1.65
N ARG A 56 2.60 -5.16 2.27
CA ARG A 56 3.89 -5.27 1.58
C ARG A 56 4.13 -6.69 1.07
N THR A 57 3.76 -7.70 1.85
CA THR A 57 3.92 -9.09 1.45
C THR A 57 3.05 -9.41 0.24
N LEU A 58 1.79 -9.00 0.25
CA LEU A 58 0.88 -9.23 -0.88
C LEU A 58 1.35 -8.49 -2.11
N LEU A 59 1.82 -7.26 -1.95
CA LEU A 59 2.36 -6.48 -3.05
C LEU A 59 3.59 -7.15 -3.66
N LYS A 60 4.47 -7.68 -2.83
CA LYS A 60 5.66 -8.39 -3.26
C LYS A 60 5.30 -9.60 -4.11
N VAL A 61 4.32 -10.39 -3.67
CA VAL A 61 3.85 -11.56 -4.42
C VAL A 61 3.30 -11.13 -5.78
N ALA A 62 2.49 -10.08 -5.81
CA ALA A 62 1.93 -9.57 -7.06
C ALA A 62 3.03 -9.08 -8.02
N ALA A 63 4.06 -8.43 -7.47
CA ALA A 63 5.19 -7.95 -8.27
C ALA A 63 5.99 -9.10 -8.87
N ILE A 64 6.25 -10.14 -8.08
CA ILE A 64 6.97 -11.32 -8.56
C ILE A 64 6.22 -11.95 -9.73
N ARG A 65 4.91 -12.05 -9.64
CA ARG A 65 4.09 -12.61 -10.72
C ARG A 65 4.16 -11.80 -12.01
N LYS A 66 4.42 -10.49 -11.88
CA LYS A 66 4.57 -9.61 -13.04
C LYS A 66 6.01 -9.46 -13.50
N GLY A 67 6.94 -10.15 -12.84
CA GLY A 67 8.36 -10.09 -13.18
C GLY A 67 9.03 -8.77 -12.82
N THR A 68 8.54 -8.10 -11.76
CA THR A 68 9.09 -6.82 -11.32
C THR A 68 9.26 -6.80 -9.81
N LYS A 69 9.74 -5.68 -9.30
CA LYS A 69 9.85 -5.43 -7.86
C LYS A 69 8.95 -4.25 -7.50
N ALA A 70 8.37 -4.30 -6.34
CA ALA A 70 7.52 -3.22 -5.85
C ALA A 70 7.76 -2.97 -4.37
N SER A 71 7.65 -1.71 -3.97
CA SER A 71 7.74 -1.31 -2.58
C SER A 71 6.57 -0.40 -2.24
N LEU A 72 6.25 -0.29 -0.95
CA LEU A 72 5.13 0.50 -0.47
C LEU A 72 5.60 1.44 0.63
N GLU A 73 5.35 2.72 0.43
CA GLU A 73 5.57 3.75 1.43
C GLU A 73 4.22 4.25 1.91
N ILE A 74 4.07 4.37 3.22
CA ILE A 74 2.85 4.84 3.87
C ILE A 74 3.16 6.14 4.58
N GLY A 75 2.43 7.17 4.25
CA GLY A 75 2.67 8.44 4.91
C GLY A 75 2.06 9.64 4.26
#